data_601ef1da2c725bf2ca1858e041f87f19
#
_entry.id   601ef1da2c725bf2ca1858e041f87f19
#
_cell.length_a   1.000
_cell.length_b   1.000
_cell.length_c   1.000
_cell.angle_alpha   90.00
_cell.angle_beta   90.00
_cell.angle_gamma   90.00
#
_symmetry.space_group_name_H-M   'P 1'
#
loop_
_entity.id
_entity.type
_entity.pdbx_description
1 polymer ?
#
loop_
_entity_poly.entity_id
_entity_poly.type
_entity_poly.pdbx_seq_one_letter_code
_entity_poly.pdbx_strand_id
1 'polypeptide(L)'
;MEKSKLNEGRLAIQLEEEAWKELSRDIPWTEDMLERYKDKVDWEAVCHNSDIHWNVAMLEKFRKQIDWPALSNTRQVSLLTPEIVGQFKTCWDWTVLSGNEELPLETVEAMADCINWKELVNRYDRHNVFGSAFFDRFAEYIPASALKDSQLWNALVDEKIKALQKNFANI
;
A
#
# COMPACT_ATOMS: atom_id res chain seq x y z
N MET A 1 -45.23 -20.59 4.04
CA MET A 1 -44.94 -20.20 2.66
C MET A 1 -44.24 -18.84 2.54
N GLU A 2 -44.64 -17.78 3.23
CA GLU A 2 -44.01 -16.45 3.18
C GLU A 2 -42.56 -16.41 3.73
N LYS A 3 -42.28 -17.07 4.85
CA LYS A 3 -40.92 -17.12 5.43
C LYS A 3 -39.89 -17.84 4.53
N SER A 4 -40.31 -18.83 3.74
CA SER A 4 -39.43 -19.56 2.80
C SER A 4 -39.04 -18.67 1.63
N LYS A 5 -39.99 -17.95 1.02
CA LYS A 5 -39.72 -17.02 -0.09
C LYS A 5 -38.86 -15.83 0.32
N LEU A 6 -39.03 -15.36 1.57
CA LEU A 6 -38.17 -14.28 2.11
C LEU A 6 -36.72 -14.74 2.32
N ASN A 7 -36.52 -15.99 2.75
CA ASN A 7 -35.18 -16.59 2.89
C ASN A 7 -34.53 -16.89 1.55
N GLU A 8 -35.30 -17.34 0.57
CA GLU A 8 -34.81 -17.57 -0.81
C GLU A 8 -34.36 -16.25 -1.46
N GLY A 9 -35.14 -15.17 -1.30
CA GLY A 9 -34.78 -13.85 -1.79
C GLY A 9 -33.49 -13.29 -1.14
N ARG A 10 -33.33 -13.46 0.17
CA ARG A 10 -32.10 -13.07 0.88
C ARG A 10 -30.89 -13.85 0.43
N LEU A 11 -31.04 -15.16 0.27
CA LEU A 11 -29.96 -16.00 -0.22
C LEU A 11 -29.52 -15.60 -1.65
N ALA A 12 -30.48 -15.31 -2.54
CA ALA A 12 -30.18 -14.88 -3.91
C ALA A 12 -29.37 -13.57 -3.92
N ILE A 13 -29.72 -12.59 -3.07
CA ILE A 13 -28.99 -11.32 -2.92
C ILE A 13 -27.55 -11.58 -2.43
N GLN A 14 -27.39 -12.37 -1.38
CA GLN A 14 -26.08 -12.71 -0.82
C GLN A 14 -25.18 -13.43 -1.84
N LEU A 15 -25.75 -14.35 -2.64
CA LEU A 15 -25.02 -15.04 -3.69
C LEU A 15 -24.58 -14.08 -4.80
N GLU A 16 -25.43 -13.12 -5.17
CA GLU A 16 -25.08 -12.10 -6.18
C GLU A 16 -23.97 -11.17 -5.65
N GLU A 17 -24.05 -10.71 -4.41
CA GLU A 17 -23.03 -9.87 -3.78
C GLU A 17 -21.68 -10.60 -3.73
N GLU A 18 -21.66 -11.84 -3.28
CA GLU A 18 -20.42 -12.65 -3.23
C GLU A 18 -19.84 -12.90 -4.63
N ALA A 19 -20.71 -13.19 -5.61
CA ALA A 19 -20.29 -13.37 -6.99
C ALA A 19 -19.66 -12.08 -7.57
N TRP A 20 -20.22 -10.91 -7.29
CA TRP A 20 -19.62 -9.64 -7.72
C TRP A 20 -18.29 -9.36 -7.04
N LYS A 21 -18.14 -9.71 -5.76
CA LYS A 21 -16.89 -9.59 -5.04
C LYS A 21 -15.79 -10.47 -5.63
N GLU A 22 -16.09 -11.74 -5.91
CA GLU A 22 -15.14 -12.64 -6.58
C GLU A 22 -14.79 -12.16 -7.99
N LEU A 23 -15.79 -11.76 -8.80
CA LEU A 23 -15.55 -11.18 -10.12
C LEU A 23 -14.67 -9.92 -10.04
N SER A 24 -14.89 -9.06 -9.04
CA SER A 24 -14.11 -7.84 -8.85
C SER A 24 -12.64 -8.13 -8.58
N ARG A 25 -12.35 -9.25 -7.91
CA ARG A 25 -10.99 -9.71 -7.60
C ARG A 25 -10.29 -10.36 -8.79
N ASP A 26 -11.02 -11.13 -9.60
CA ASP A 26 -10.42 -12.12 -10.51
C ASP A 26 -10.42 -11.69 -11.98
N ILE A 27 -11.21 -10.68 -12.35
CA ILE A 27 -11.29 -10.23 -13.76
C ILE A 27 -10.31 -9.08 -14.01
N PRO A 28 -9.58 -9.06 -15.14
CA PRO A 28 -8.78 -7.92 -15.56
C PRO A 28 -9.69 -6.78 -16.06
N TRP A 29 -10.26 -6.02 -15.12
CA TRP A 29 -11.17 -4.92 -15.40
C TRP A 29 -10.50 -3.83 -16.23
N THR A 30 -11.12 -3.48 -17.35
CA THR A 30 -10.76 -2.28 -18.12
C THR A 30 -11.52 -1.05 -17.60
N GLU A 31 -11.08 0.14 -17.99
CA GLU A 31 -11.75 1.39 -17.63
C GLU A 31 -13.23 1.38 -18.05
N ASP A 32 -13.53 0.92 -19.28
CA ASP A 32 -14.89 0.84 -19.81
C ASP A 32 -15.77 -0.16 -19.03
N MET A 33 -15.20 -1.28 -18.62
CA MET A 33 -15.90 -2.27 -17.78
C MET A 33 -16.21 -1.69 -16.41
N LEU A 34 -15.23 -1.05 -15.76
CA LEU A 34 -15.42 -0.39 -14.47
C LEU A 34 -16.49 0.71 -14.55
N GLU A 35 -16.48 1.53 -15.61
CA GLU A 35 -17.52 2.55 -15.80
C GLU A 35 -18.91 1.93 -15.94
N ARG A 36 -19.02 0.83 -16.68
CA ARG A 36 -20.30 0.15 -16.92
C ARG A 36 -20.87 -0.52 -15.68
N TYR A 37 -20.00 -1.04 -14.82
CA TYR A 37 -20.38 -1.85 -13.66
C TYR A 37 -20.00 -1.21 -12.31
N LYS A 38 -19.70 0.08 -12.29
CA LYS A 38 -19.23 0.83 -11.11
C LYS A 38 -20.12 0.71 -9.86
N ASP A 39 -21.44 0.50 -10.08
CA ASP A 39 -22.41 0.36 -8.99
C ASP A 39 -22.62 -1.09 -8.53
N LYS A 40 -21.90 -2.05 -9.15
CA LYS A 40 -21.99 -3.48 -8.86
C LYS A 40 -20.69 -4.08 -8.34
N VAL A 41 -19.55 -3.59 -8.79
CA VAL A 41 -18.23 -4.07 -8.38
C VAL A 41 -17.97 -3.75 -6.91
N ASP A 42 -17.26 -4.65 -6.24
CA ASP A 42 -16.66 -4.41 -4.94
C ASP A 42 -15.35 -3.63 -5.14
N TRP A 43 -15.34 -2.36 -4.78
CA TRP A 43 -14.20 -1.47 -5.03
C TRP A 43 -12.97 -1.81 -4.20
N GLU A 44 -13.13 -2.39 -3.00
CA GLU A 44 -12.00 -2.92 -2.23
C GLU A 44 -11.33 -4.06 -3.00
N ALA A 45 -12.11 -5.03 -3.48
CA ALA A 45 -11.61 -6.15 -4.27
C ALA A 45 -10.98 -5.68 -5.60
N VAL A 46 -11.58 -4.71 -6.29
CA VAL A 46 -11.04 -4.07 -7.50
C VAL A 46 -9.67 -3.43 -7.22
N CYS A 47 -9.51 -2.73 -6.10
CA CYS A 47 -8.24 -2.08 -5.74
C CYS A 47 -7.14 -3.06 -5.35
N HIS A 48 -7.49 -4.26 -4.87
CA HIS A 48 -6.55 -5.34 -4.61
C HIS A 48 -6.25 -6.22 -5.83
N ASN A 49 -6.99 -6.05 -6.92
CA ASN A 49 -6.83 -6.85 -8.12
C ASN A 49 -5.54 -6.46 -8.87
N SER A 50 -4.57 -7.37 -8.90
CA SER A 50 -3.26 -7.14 -9.53
C SER A 50 -3.28 -7.12 -11.06
N ASP A 51 -4.37 -7.59 -11.68
CA ASP A 51 -4.51 -7.65 -13.14
C ASP A 51 -5.04 -6.32 -13.72
N ILE A 52 -5.44 -5.40 -12.86
CA ILE A 52 -5.86 -4.06 -13.26
C ILE A 52 -4.63 -3.15 -13.39
N HIS A 53 -4.42 -2.63 -14.59
CA HIS A 53 -3.37 -1.64 -14.83
C HIS A 53 -3.91 -0.22 -14.63
N TRP A 54 -3.88 0.21 -13.37
CA TRP A 54 -4.28 1.57 -13.00
C TRP A 54 -3.41 2.64 -13.68
N ASN A 55 -4.03 3.73 -14.08
CA ASN A 55 -3.37 4.92 -14.60
C ASN A 55 -4.01 6.19 -14.03
N VAL A 56 -3.38 7.34 -14.26
CA VAL A 56 -3.84 8.64 -13.72
C VAL A 56 -5.27 8.97 -14.15
N ALA A 57 -5.64 8.69 -15.41
CA ALA A 57 -7.00 8.95 -15.90
C ALA A 57 -8.06 8.13 -15.15
N MET A 58 -7.76 6.85 -14.88
CA MET A 58 -8.65 5.99 -14.08
C MET A 58 -8.73 6.47 -12.63
N LEU A 59 -7.59 6.87 -12.03
CA LEU A 59 -7.57 7.40 -10.65
C LEU A 59 -8.42 8.68 -10.53
N GLU A 60 -8.37 9.57 -11.52
CA GLU A 60 -9.20 10.77 -11.54
C GLU A 60 -10.67 10.45 -11.76
N LYS A 61 -10.97 9.60 -12.74
CA LYS A 61 -12.32 9.23 -13.11
C LYS A 61 -13.07 8.53 -11.98
N PHE A 62 -12.41 7.59 -11.31
CA PHE A 62 -13.00 6.77 -10.24
C PHE A 62 -12.61 7.23 -8.83
N ARG A 63 -12.13 8.47 -8.69
CA ARG A 63 -11.61 9.01 -7.43
C ARG A 63 -12.53 8.82 -6.22
N LYS A 64 -13.85 8.88 -6.44
CA LYS A 64 -14.87 8.76 -5.39
C LYS A 64 -15.25 7.32 -5.08
N GLN A 65 -15.02 6.40 -6.00
CA GLN A 65 -15.34 4.99 -5.90
C GLN A 65 -14.16 4.17 -5.34
N ILE A 66 -12.93 4.57 -5.67
CA ILE A 66 -11.71 3.89 -5.26
C ILE A 66 -11.66 3.75 -3.73
N ASP A 67 -11.43 2.54 -3.27
CA ASP A 67 -11.01 2.25 -1.91
C ASP A 67 -9.52 2.62 -1.76
N TRP A 68 -9.26 3.85 -1.34
CA TRP A 68 -7.90 4.38 -1.23
C TRP A 68 -7.03 3.64 -0.22
N PRO A 69 -7.52 3.21 0.96
CA PRO A 69 -6.77 2.32 1.83
C PRO A 69 -6.31 1.04 1.13
N ALA A 70 -7.19 0.36 0.39
CA ALA A 70 -6.85 -0.83 -0.37
C ALA A 70 -5.81 -0.53 -1.47
N LEU A 71 -6.01 0.56 -2.25
CA LEU A 71 -5.09 0.97 -3.31
C LEU A 71 -3.74 1.43 -2.76
N SER A 72 -3.67 1.96 -1.53
CA SER A 72 -2.40 2.35 -0.89
C SER A 72 -1.47 1.17 -0.62
N ASN A 73 -1.98 -0.06 -0.65
CA ASN A 73 -1.20 -1.30 -0.57
C ASN A 73 -0.88 -1.90 -1.95
N THR A 74 -0.96 -1.12 -3.01
CA THR A 74 -0.69 -1.58 -4.38
C THR A 74 0.74 -2.06 -4.57
N ARG A 75 0.92 -3.07 -5.42
CA ARG A 75 2.24 -3.51 -5.93
C ARG A 75 2.61 -2.86 -7.25
N GLN A 76 1.74 -2.04 -7.81
CA GLN A 76 2.00 -1.32 -9.06
C GLN A 76 2.88 -0.10 -8.80
N VAL A 77 4.20 -0.29 -8.84
CA VAL A 77 5.21 0.76 -8.56
C VAL A 77 5.02 2.00 -9.42
N SER A 78 4.52 1.85 -10.65
CA SER A 78 4.23 2.98 -11.54
C SER A 78 3.20 3.98 -10.99
N LEU A 79 2.37 3.59 -10.00
CA LEU A 79 1.46 4.50 -9.29
C LEU A 79 2.14 5.22 -8.12
N LEU A 80 3.26 4.71 -7.66
CA LEU A 80 3.93 5.16 -6.44
C LEU A 80 5.02 6.19 -6.70
N THR A 81 5.00 6.84 -7.88
CA THR A 81 5.95 7.92 -8.20
C THR A 81 5.62 9.21 -7.44
N PRO A 82 6.61 10.09 -7.19
CA PRO A 82 6.39 11.36 -6.50
C PRO A 82 5.27 12.21 -7.14
N GLU A 83 5.17 12.20 -8.47
CA GLU A 83 4.19 12.97 -9.22
C GLU A 83 2.76 12.48 -8.94
N ILE A 84 2.54 11.16 -9.07
CA ILE A 84 1.19 10.57 -8.89
C ILE A 84 0.80 10.62 -7.42
N VAL A 85 1.71 10.24 -6.51
CA VAL A 85 1.42 10.31 -5.08
C VAL A 85 1.13 11.73 -4.64
N GLY A 86 1.88 12.71 -5.15
CA GLY A 86 1.65 14.14 -4.89
C GLY A 86 0.33 14.65 -5.45
N GLN A 87 -0.05 14.23 -6.67
CA GLN A 87 -1.32 14.63 -7.30
C GLN A 87 -2.54 14.15 -6.50
N PHE A 88 -2.46 12.96 -5.92
CA PHE A 88 -3.54 12.37 -5.11
C PHE A 88 -3.25 12.40 -3.61
N LYS A 89 -2.41 13.33 -3.15
CA LYS A 89 -1.90 13.45 -1.77
C LYS A 89 -2.97 13.34 -0.69
N THR A 90 -4.16 13.88 -0.92
CA THR A 90 -5.29 13.89 0.02
C THR A 90 -6.16 12.63 -0.05
N CYS A 91 -5.86 11.72 -0.96
CA CYS A 91 -6.63 10.50 -1.16
C CYS A 91 -5.96 9.28 -0.51
N TRP A 92 -4.62 9.17 -0.60
CA TRP A 92 -3.87 8.05 -0.05
C TRP A 92 -4.09 7.87 1.46
N ASP A 93 -4.19 6.63 1.90
CA ASP A 93 -4.02 6.29 3.33
C ASP A 93 -2.52 6.27 3.64
N TRP A 94 -2.04 7.30 4.30
CA TRP A 94 -0.62 7.46 4.60
C TRP A 94 -0.08 6.42 5.58
N THR A 95 -0.92 5.82 6.43
CA THR A 95 -0.52 4.73 7.31
C THR A 95 -0.22 3.48 6.50
N VAL A 96 -1.14 3.10 5.61
CA VAL A 96 -0.97 1.94 4.72
C VAL A 96 0.15 2.19 3.71
N LEU A 97 0.16 3.36 3.06
CA LEU A 97 1.16 3.70 2.04
C LEU A 97 2.58 3.71 2.60
N SER A 98 2.78 4.24 3.82
CA SER A 98 4.09 4.25 4.46
C SER A 98 4.61 2.86 4.82
N GLY A 99 3.71 1.93 5.14
CA GLY A 99 4.02 0.51 5.36
C GLY A 99 4.21 -0.30 4.07
N ASN A 100 3.88 0.26 2.91
CA ASN A 100 3.98 -0.44 1.64
C ASN A 100 5.46 -0.66 1.25
N GLU A 101 5.87 -1.92 1.13
CA GLU A 101 7.25 -2.32 0.78
C GLU A 101 7.70 -1.87 -0.61
N GLU A 102 6.75 -1.58 -1.50
CA GLU A 102 7.01 -1.12 -2.87
C GLU A 102 7.16 0.40 -2.99
N LEU A 103 6.86 1.17 -1.92
CA LEU A 103 6.96 2.64 -1.97
C LEU A 103 8.41 3.07 -2.19
N PRO A 104 8.74 3.72 -3.33
CA PRO A 104 10.11 4.10 -3.67
C PRO A 104 10.68 5.15 -2.73
N LEU A 105 12.00 5.09 -2.51
CA LEU A 105 12.69 6.03 -1.63
C LEU A 105 12.58 7.49 -2.10
N GLU A 106 12.56 7.70 -3.41
CA GLU A 106 12.34 9.02 -4.02
C GLU A 106 10.97 9.61 -3.66
N THR A 107 9.95 8.77 -3.57
CA THR A 107 8.60 9.19 -3.15
C THR A 107 8.56 9.46 -1.64
N VAL A 108 9.23 8.62 -0.84
CA VAL A 108 9.40 8.88 0.61
C VAL A 108 10.04 10.24 0.84
N GLU A 109 11.10 10.57 0.09
CA GLU A 109 11.79 11.85 0.20
C GLU A 109 10.91 13.02 -0.20
N ALA A 110 10.23 12.91 -1.35
CA ALA A 110 9.35 13.97 -1.85
C ALA A 110 8.13 14.22 -0.95
N MET A 111 7.71 13.21 -0.17
CA MET A 111 6.52 13.24 0.69
C MET A 111 6.84 13.09 2.18
N ALA A 112 8.07 13.42 2.60
CA ALA A 112 8.56 13.19 3.97
C ALA A 112 7.62 13.70 5.07
N ASP A 113 6.97 14.85 4.85
CA ASP A 113 6.01 15.45 5.78
C ASP A 113 4.69 14.68 5.92
N CYS A 114 4.40 13.78 4.99
CA CYS A 114 3.17 12.98 4.98
C CYS A 114 3.40 11.55 5.46
N ILE A 115 4.64 11.11 5.46
CA ILE A 115 5.02 9.74 5.82
C ILE A 115 4.69 9.45 7.29
N ASN A 116 4.03 8.34 7.53
CA ASN A 116 3.97 7.74 8.85
C ASN A 116 5.29 7.01 9.13
N TRP A 117 6.24 7.70 9.74
CA TRP A 117 7.59 7.20 9.97
C TRP A 117 7.64 5.94 10.84
N LYS A 118 6.66 5.76 11.75
CA LYS A 118 6.56 4.54 12.54
C LYS A 118 6.28 3.32 11.64
N GLU A 119 5.36 3.46 10.70
CA GLU A 119 5.04 2.38 9.77
C GLU A 119 6.20 2.16 8.79
N LEU A 120 6.79 3.25 8.26
CA LEU A 120 7.89 3.15 7.31
C LEU A 120 9.10 2.38 7.87
N VAL A 121 9.58 2.73 9.08
CA VAL A 121 10.77 2.09 9.66
C VAL A 121 10.53 0.64 10.11
N ASN A 122 9.26 0.23 10.20
CA ASN A 122 8.85 -1.14 10.55
C ASN A 122 8.47 -1.99 9.33
N ARG A 123 8.34 -1.40 8.12
CA ARG A 123 8.01 -2.16 6.92
C ARG A 123 9.09 -3.19 6.59
N TYR A 124 8.72 -4.23 5.83
CA TYR A 124 9.69 -5.14 5.27
C TYR A 124 10.63 -4.40 4.31
N ASP A 125 11.94 -4.51 4.54
CA ASP A 125 12.98 -3.85 3.73
C ASP A 125 13.31 -4.67 2.49
N ARG A 126 12.35 -4.78 1.58
CA ARG A 126 12.46 -5.56 0.35
C ARG A 126 13.64 -5.16 -0.52
N HIS A 127 13.97 -3.87 -0.54
CA HIS A 127 15.01 -3.32 -1.40
C HIS A 127 16.33 -3.10 -0.68
N ASN A 128 16.43 -3.55 0.57
CA ASN A 128 17.63 -3.44 1.40
C ASN A 128 18.16 -1.99 1.49
N VAL A 129 17.24 -1.06 1.71
CA VAL A 129 17.53 0.38 1.80
C VAL A 129 17.83 0.84 3.22
N PHE A 130 17.46 0.05 4.25
CA PHE A 130 17.68 0.40 5.63
C PHE A 130 19.15 0.23 6.02
N GLY A 131 19.66 1.19 6.76
CA GLY A 131 21.03 1.25 7.25
C GLY A 131 21.38 2.66 7.70
N SER A 132 22.65 2.89 8.01
CA SER A 132 23.16 4.19 8.50
C SER A 132 22.89 5.32 7.51
N ALA A 133 23.09 5.09 6.21
CA ALA A 133 22.85 6.11 5.18
C ALA A 133 21.36 6.54 5.12
N PHE A 134 20.43 5.58 5.28
CA PHE A 134 19.00 5.88 5.36
C PHE A 134 18.71 6.68 6.64
N PHE A 135 19.23 6.22 7.78
CA PHE A 135 19.02 6.90 9.05
C PHE A 135 19.56 8.34 9.01
N ASP A 136 20.79 8.54 8.55
CA ASP A 136 21.40 9.88 8.46
C ASP A 136 20.60 10.84 7.59
N ARG A 137 19.98 10.32 6.52
CA ARG A 137 19.18 11.10 5.58
C ARG A 137 17.84 11.57 6.18
N PHE A 138 17.22 10.72 7.01
CA PHE A 138 15.86 10.94 7.51
C PHE A 138 15.74 11.05 9.02
N ALA A 139 16.87 11.19 9.73
CA ALA A 139 16.90 11.20 11.19
C ALA A 139 15.98 12.26 11.83
N GLU A 140 15.83 13.43 11.19
CA GLU A 140 14.97 14.50 11.68
C GLU A 140 13.47 14.19 11.66
N TYR A 141 13.05 13.25 10.78
CA TYR A 141 11.66 12.84 10.65
C TYR A 141 11.31 11.61 11.49
N ILE A 142 12.31 10.80 11.88
CA ILE A 142 12.08 9.54 12.57
C ILE A 142 11.93 9.77 14.07
N PRO A 143 10.74 9.53 14.66
CA PRO A 143 10.57 9.64 16.10
C PRO A 143 11.45 8.63 16.84
N ALA A 144 12.15 9.06 17.90
CA ALA A 144 12.99 8.15 18.71
C ALA A 144 12.20 6.95 19.25
N SER A 145 10.91 7.14 19.56
CA SER A 145 10.00 6.09 20.02
C SER A 145 9.67 5.04 18.94
N ALA A 146 9.82 5.38 17.65
CA ALA A 146 9.56 4.48 16.55
C ALA A 146 10.81 3.71 16.10
N LEU A 147 12.01 4.18 16.47
CA LEU A 147 13.27 3.62 15.98
C LEU A 147 13.62 2.29 16.68
N LYS A 148 13.58 2.26 18.01
CA LYS A 148 13.98 1.09 18.78
C LYS A 148 13.11 -0.12 18.44
N ASP A 149 13.74 -1.26 18.21
CA ASP A 149 13.12 -2.55 17.86
C ASP A 149 12.41 -2.55 16.47
N SER A 150 12.61 -1.51 15.65
CA SER A 150 12.13 -1.45 14.26
C SER A 150 13.01 -2.27 13.30
N GLN A 151 12.55 -2.47 12.06
CA GLN A 151 13.36 -3.08 11.01
C GLN A 151 14.61 -2.23 10.69
N LEU A 152 14.47 -0.90 10.69
CA LEU A 152 15.61 0.00 10.55
C LEU A 152 16.61 -0.17 11.70
N TRP A 153 16.14 -0.28 12.95
CA TRP A 153 17.01 -0.55 14.10
C TRP A 153 17.80 -1.84 13.94
N ASN A 154 17.16 -2.91 13.49
CA ASN A 154 17.82 -4.19 13.28
C ASN A 154 18.92 -4.07 12.21
N ALA A 155 18.66 -3.35 11.11
CA ALA A 155 19.67 -3.10 10.08
C ALA A 155 20.87 -2.30 10.61
N LEU A 156 20.65 -1.26 11.43
CA LEU A 156 21.71 -0.48 12.06
C LEU A 156 22.55 -1.33 13.04
N VAL A 157 21.90 -2.21 13.80
CA VAL A 157 22.60 -3.15 14.70
C VAL A 157 23.46 -4.14 13.90
N ASP A 158 22.95 -4.68 12.82
CA ASP A 158 23.68 -5.59 11.93
C ASP A 158 24.91 -4.93 11.31
N GLU A 159 24.80 -3.68 10.84
CA GLU A 159 25.95 -2.89 10.37
C GLU A 159 26.99 -2.70 11.47
N LYS A 160 26.55 -2.39 12.68
CA LYS A 160 27.43 -2.21 13.83
C LYS A 160 28.17 -3.51 14.20
N ILE A 161 27.47 -4.65 14.19
CA ILE A 161 28.07 -5.98 14.42
C ILE A 161 29.15 -6.26 13.39
N LYS A 162 28.86 -6.04 12.10
CA LYS A 162 29.83 -6.26 11.01
C LYS A 162 31.07 -5.37 11.16
N ALA A 163 30.88 -4.11 11.56
CA ALA A 163 32.00 -3.19 11.82
C ALA A 163 32.88 -3.64 13.00
N LEU A 164 32.25 -4.11 14.08
CA LEU A 164 33.00 -4.64 15.25
C LEU A 164 33.77 -5.93 14.91
N GLN A 165 33.15 -6.82 14.14
CA GLN A 165 33.79 -8.07 13.71
C GLN A 165 35.04 -7.80 12.86
N LYS A 166 35.05 -6.82 11.98
CA LYS A 166 36.22 -6.40 11.21
C LYS A 166 37.38 -5.96 12.13
N ASN A 167 37.07 -5.28 13.23
CA ASN A 167 38.09 -4.84 14.18
C ASN A 167 38.75 -6.04 14.91
N PHE A 168 37.98 -7.10 15.19
CA PHE A 168 38.53 -8.30 15.82
C PHE A 168 39.38 -9.14 14.85
N ALA A 169 39.05 -9.15 13.55
CA ALA A 169 39.81 -9.88 12.53
C ALA A 169 41.21 -9.28 12.23
N ASN A 170 41.45 -8.06 12.70
CA ASN A 170 42.72 -7.34 12.50
C ASN A 170 43.64 -7.40 13.74
N ILE A 171 43.29 -8.22 14.75
CA ILE A 171 44.12 -8.52 15.92
C ILE A 171 44.79 -9.88 15.74
#